data_fdb7b8b4b2bc25f892590736511f7a77
#
_entry.id   fdb7b8b4b2bc25f892590736511f7a77
#
_cell.length_a   1.000
_cell.length_b   1.000
_cell.length_c   1.000
_cell.angle_alpha   90.00
_cell.angle_beta   90.00
_cell.angle_gamma   90.00
#
_symmetry.space_group_name_H-M   'P 1'
#
loop_
_entity.id
_entity.type
_entity.pdbx_description
1 polymer ?
#
loop_
_entity_poly.entity_id
_entity_poly.type
_entity_poly.pdbx_seq_one_letter_code
_entity_poly.pdbx_strand_id
1 'polypeptide(L)'
;MNVPANLKYTDSHEWIRADPDGTLTIGITDHAQEALGDLVFIELPAVGRTVKAGEAVAIVESVKAASDFYAPVAGEVAAANTEVAEAPEKVNADAYAHWLYKLKPANAADVGKLLDAAAYAKVIGEA
;
A
#
# COMPACT_ATOMS: atom_id res chain seq x y z
N MET A 1 -14.88 -0.50 9.74
CA MET A 1 -13.86 -0.40 8.68
C MET A 1 -13.18 -1.74 8.47
N ASN A 2 -12.95 -2.13 7.21
CA ASN A 2 -12.40 -3.43 6.90
C ASN A 2 -10.88 -3.48 7.10
N VAL A 3 -10.40 -4.44 7.94
CA VAL A 3 -8.98 -4.67 8.19
C VAL A 3 -8.74 -6.18 8.05
N PRO A 4 -8.47 -6.67 6.82
CA PRO A 4 -8.29 -8.10 6.59
C PRO A 4 -7.20 -8.72 7.48
N ALA A 5 -7.53 -9.86 8.10
CA ALA A 5 -6.65 -10.52 9.07
C ALA A 5 -5.44 -11.22 8.43
N ASN A 6 -5.50 -11.46 7.12
CA ASN A 6 -4.44 -12.18 6.40
C ASN A 6 -3.38 -11.28 5.78
N LEU A 7 -3.46 -9.97 6.03
CA LEU A 7 -2.51 -8.99 5.50
C LEU A 7 -1.61 -8.45 6.61
N LYS A 8 -0.55 -7.76 6.20
CA LYS A 8 0.29 -6.94 7.06
C LYS A 8 0.03 -5.48 6.74
N TYR A 9 0.47 -4.59 7.64
CA TYR A 9 0.15 -3.16 7.55
C TYR A 9 1.31 -2.31 8.02
N THR A 10 1.27 -1.03 7.62
CA THR A 10 2.16 0.00 8.16
C THR A 10 1.32 1.06 8.88
N ASP A 11 1.97 1.87 9.70
CA ASP A 11 1.32 3.00 10.38
C ASP A 11 1.01 4.16 9.42
N SER A 12 1.53 4.14 8.21
CA SER A 12 1.20 5.11 7.15
C SER A 12 0.11 4.61 6.21
N HIS A 13 -0.60 3.54 6.59
CA HIS A 13 -1.80 3.04 5.94
C HIS A 13 -1.58 2.36 4.60
N GLU A 14 -0.47 1.63 4.47
CA GLU A 14 -0.29 0.66 3.39
C GLU A 14 -0.67 -0.73 3.90
N TRP A 15 -1.26 -1.55 3.01
CA TRP A 15 -1.43 -2.97 3.27
C TRP A 15 -0.45 -3.78 2.43
N ILE A 16 -0.03 -4.92 2.96
CA ILE A 16 0.98 -5.78 2.32
C ILE A 16 0.48 -7.22 2.30
N ARG A 17 0.51 -7.84 1.12
CA ARG A 17 0.23 -9.27 0.95
C ARG A 17 1.51 -9.96 0.51
N ALA A 18 1.94 -10.98 1.25
CA ALA A 18 3.06 -11.81 0.85
C ALA A 18 2.58 -12.83 -0.18
N ASP A 19 3.17 -12.79 -1.37
CA ASP A 19 2.80 -13.70 -2.45
C ASP A 19 3.67 -14.96 -2.43
N PRO A 20 3.16 -16.09 -3.00
CA PRO A 20 3.92 -17.37 -2.97
C PRO A 20 5.28 -17.32 -3.65
N ASP A 21 5.48 -16.40 -4.61
CA ASP A 21 6.75 -16.24 -5.32
C ASP A 21 7.78 -15.41 -4.57
N GLY A 22 7.44 -14.94 -3.35
CA GLY A 22 8.32 -14.12 -2.53
C GLY A 22 8.19 -12.63 -2.74
N THR A 23 7.38 -12.18 -3.70
CA THR A 23 7.10 -10.75 -3.87
C THR A 23 6.03 -10.30 -2.88
N LEU A 24 5.97 -8.98 -2.66
CA LEU A 24 4.95 -8.35 -1.84
C LEU A 24 4.04 -7.53 -2.73
N THR A 25 2.73 -7.70 -2.58
CA THR A 25 1.75 -6.85 -3.22
C THR A 25 1.32 -5.78 -2.23
N ILE A 26 1.37 -4.52 -2.63
CA ILE A 26 1.19 -3.38 -1.73
C ILE A 26 0.11 -2.46 -2.26
N GLY A 27 -0.78 -2.04 -1.38
CA GLY A 27 -1.82 -1.07 -1.67
C GLY A 27 -2.05 -0.16 -0.48
N ILE A 28 -3.06 0.69 -0.57
CA ILE A 28 -3.50 1.54 0.53
C ILE A 28 -4.73 0.94 1.20
N THR A 29 -4.86 1.16 2.51
CA THR A 29 -5.94 0.56 3.29
C THR A 29 -7.28 1.25 3.01
N ASP A 30 -8.36 0.59 3.42
CA ASP A 30 -9.70 1.16 3.37
C ASP A 30 -9.76 2.47 4.17
N HIS A 31 -9.11 2.52 5.32
CA HIS A 31 -8.99 3.72 6.14
C HIS A 31 -8.35 4.88 5.34
N ALA A 32 -7.29 4.59 4.58
CA ALA A 32 -6.58 5.61 3.80
C ALA A 32 -7.48 6.18 2.70
N GLN A 33 -8.16 5.33 1.93
CA GLN A 33 -9.02 5.81 0.85
C GLN A 33 -10.23 6.59 1.38
N GLU A 34 -10.78 6.18 2.51
CA GLU A 34 -11.90 6.88 3.14
C GLU A 34 -11.47 8.26 3.64
N ALA A 35 -10.30 8.35 4.27
CA ALA A 35 -9.76 9.62 4.76
C ALA A 35 -9.45 10.59 3.62
N LEU A 36 -8.97 10.08 2.48
CA LEU A 36 -8.67 10.90 1.32
C LEU A 36 -9.93 11.35 0.56
N GLY A 37 -10.93 10.49 0.47
CA GLY A 37 -12.12 10.73 -0.34
C GLY A 37 -11.91 10.29 -1.79
N ASP A 38 -12.67 10.87 -2.73
CA ASP A 38 -12.63 10.45 -4.14
C ASP A 38 -11.25 10.66 -4.75
N LEU A 39 -10.64 9.57 -5.19
CA LEU A 39 -9.30 9.60 -5.77
C LEU A 39 -9.37 10.01 -7.24
N VAL A 40 -8.45 10.89 -7.64
CA VAL A 40 -8.42 11.46 -9.00
C VAL A 40 -7.08 11.23 -9.70
N PHE A 41 -6.00 10.93 -8.95
CA PHE A 41 -4.68 10.72 -9.54
C PHE A 41 -3.85 9.78 -8.65
N ILE A 42 -3.17 8.83 -9.28
CA ILE A 42 -2.23 7.94 -8.60
C ILE A 42 -0.94 7.90 -9.39
N GLU A 43 0.17 8.29 -8.76
CA GLU A 43 1.50 8.16 -9.32
C GLU A 43 2.17 6.94 -8.70
N LEU A 44 2.62 6.02 -9.55
CA LEU A 44 3.23 4.76 -9.14
C LEU A 44 4.74 4.80 -9.29
N PRO A 45 5.48 4.00 -8.49
CA PRO A 45 6.93 3.90 -8.66
C PRO A 45 7.29 3.18 -9.96
N ALA A 46 8.44 3.53 -10.52
CA ALA A 46 8.92 2.88 -11.74
C ALA A 46 9.38 1.44 -11.45
N VAL A 47 9.00 0.52 -12.32
CA VAL A 47 9.47 -0.88 -12.23
C VAL A 47 10.99 -0.90 -12.37
N GLY A 48 11.66 -1.66 -11.49
CA GLY A 48 13.11 -1.74 -11.43
C GLY A 48 13.76 -0.78 -10.45
N ARG A 49 13.01 0.19 -9.92
CA ARG A 49 13.53 1.12 -8.92
C ARG A 49 13.85 0.40 -7.62
N THR A 50 15.04 0.66 -7.07
CA THR A 50 15.42 0.19 -5.74
C THR A 50 14.98 1.23 -4.70
N VAL A 51 14.32 0.78 -3.64
CA VAL A 51 13.76 1.65 -2.60
C VAL A 51 14.21 1.20 -1.23
N LYS A 52 14.21 2.13 -0.29
CA LYS A 52 14.49 1.87 1.13
C LYS A 52 13.19 1.86 1.92
N ALA A 53 13.18 1.15 3.05
CA ALA A 53 12.04 1.20 3.96
C ALA A 53 11.76 2.66 4.36
N GLY A 54 10.50 3.08 4.28
CA GLY A 54 10.08 4.44 4.62
C GLY A 54 10.31 5.47 3.54
N GLU A 55 10.84 5.08 2.38
CA GLU A 55 11.01 6.00 1.25
C GLU A 55 9.66 6.24 0.57
N ALA A 56 9.38 7.52 0.22
CA ALA A 56 8.15 7.85 -0.51
C ALA A 56 8.24 7.28 -1.93
N VAL A 57 7.26 6.47 -2.32
CA VAL A 57 7.29 5.75 -3.60
C VAL A 57 6.05 5.99 -4.45
N ALA A 58 4.95 6.40 -3.86
CA ALA A 58 3.69 6.63 -4.58
C ALA A 58 3.03 7.89 -4.06
N ILE A 59 2.27 8.54 -4.93
CA ILE A 59 1.46 9.72 -4.58
C ILE A 59 0.04 9.41 -4.96
N VAL A 60 -0.89 9.66 -4.05
CA VAL A 60 -2.32 9.46 -4.28
C VAL A 60 -3.01 10.81 -4.03
N GLU A 61 -3.67 11.34 -5.05
CA GLU A 61 -4.37 12.61 -4.95
C GLU A 61 -5.88 12.38 -5.00
N SER A 62 -6.58 13.06 -4.11
CA SER A 62 -8.03 13.10 -4.10
C SER A 62 -8.52 14.50 -4.48
N VAL A 63 -9.84 14.66 -4.54
CA VAL A 63 -10.46 15.99 -4.81
C VAL A 63 -10.11 17.03 -3.75
N LYS A 64 -9.63 16.61 -2.57
CA LYS A 64 -9.37 17.53 -1.45
C LYS A 64 -7.93 17.53 -0.95
N ALA A 65 -7.10 16.53 -1.28
CA ALA A 65 -5.76 16.39 -0.70
C ALA A 65 -4.86 15.52 -1.55
N ALA A 66 -3.55 15.63 -1.33
CA ALA A 66 -2.54 14.74 -1.89
C ALA A 66 -1.79 14.07 -0.73
N SER A 67 -1.44 12.81 -0.87
CA SER A 67 -0.74 12.06 0.15
C SER A 67 0.36 11.20 -0.45
N ASP A 68 1.54 11.20 0.21
CA ASP A 68 2.61 10.28 -0.13
C ASP A 68 2.36 8.93 0.55
N PHE A 69 2.73 7.85 -0.15
CA PHE A 69 2.78 6.53 0.43
C PHE A 69 4.20 5.98 0.34
N TYR A 70 4.56 5.15 1.31
CA TYR A 70 5.95 4.80 1.59
C TYR A 70 6.18 3.31 1.41
N ALA A 71 7.41 2.95 1.03
CA ALA A 71 7.80 1.55 0.94
C ALA A 71 7.79 0.94 2.34
N PRO A 72 7.12 -0.21 2.54
CA PRO A 72 7.05 -0.83 3.86
C PRO A 72 8.38 -1.48 4.26
N VAL A 73 9.15 -1.93 3.28
CA VAL A 73 10.47 -2.55 3.46
C VAL A 73 11.35 -2.15 2.29
N ALA A 74 12.67 -2.33 2.46
CA ALA A 74 13.62 -2.13 1.35
C ALA A 74 13.45 -3.22 0.29
N GLY A 75 13.64 -2.87 -0.97
CA GLY A 75 13.56 -3.82 -2.07
C GLY A 75 13.55 -3.15 -3.43
N GLU A 76 13.16 -3.94 -4.44
CA GLU A 76 13.07 -3.48 -5.82
C GLU A 76 11.63 -3.57 -6.31
N VAL A 77 11.16 -2.52 -6.98
CA VAL A 77 9.80 -2.49 -7.54
C VAL A 77 9.72 -3.50 -8.67
N ALA A 78 8.87 -4.52 -8.49
CA ALA A 78 8.72 -5.63 -9.45
C ALA A 78 7.59 -5.39 -10.45
N ALA A 79 6.57 -4.65 -10.07
CA ALA A 79 5.42 -4.35 -10.93
C ALA A 79 4.70 -3.10 -10.44
N ALA A 80 4.03 -2.42 -11.35
CA ALA A 80 3.16 -1.28 -11.03
C ALA A 80 1.79 -1.54 -11.66
N ASN A 81 0.71 -1.27 -10.92
CA ASN A 81 -0.64 -1.52 -11.40
C ASN A 81 -1.17 -0.31 -12.18
N THR A 82 -0.90 -0.28 -13.47
CA THR A 82 -1.32 0.83 -14.32
C THR A 82 -2.83 1.01 -14.39
N GLU A 83 -3.60 -0.05 -14.11
CA GLU A 83 -5.06 0.01 -14.09
C GLU A 83 -5.59 1.04 -13.08
N VAL A 84 -4.98 1.09 -11.87
CA VAL A 84 -5.40 2.08 -10.87
C VAL A 84 -4.89 3.48 -11.19
N ALA A 85 -3.78 3.60 -11.91
CA ALA A 85 -3.30 4.90 -12.38
C ALA A 85 -4.24 5.49 -13.43
N GLU A 86 -4.83 4.64 -14.28
CA GLU A 86 -5.80 5.04 -15.29
C GLU A 86 -7.20 5.28 -14.72
N ALA A 87 -7.55 4.57 -13.64
CA ALA A 87 -8.86 4.63 -13.01
C ALA A 87 -8.73 4.62 -11.49
N PRO A 88 -8.27 5.73 -10.88
CA PRO A 88 -8.03 5.80 -9.43
C PRO A 88 -9.25 5.47 -8.57
N GLU A 89 -10.45 5.74 -9.05
CA GLU A 89 -11.71 5.46 -8.35
C GLU A 89 -11.93 3.97 -8.04
N LYS A 90 -11.20 3.08 -8.70
CA LYS A 90 -11.27 1.65 -8.40
C LYS A 90 -10.79 1.35 -6.99
N VAL A 91 -9.81 2.11 -6.50
CA VAL A 91 -9.31 1.97 -5.13
C VAL A 91 -10.39 2.36 -4.13
N ASN A 92 -11.18 3.40 -4.43
CA ASN A 92 -12.32 3.77 -3.58
C ASN A 92 -13.38 2.66 -3.53
N ALA A 93 -13.60 1.97 -4.65
CA ALA A 93 -14.58 0.90 -4.73
C ALA A 93 -14.18 -0.32 -3.89
N ASP A 94 -12.90 -0.69 -3.93
CA ASP A 94 -12.37 -1.80 -3.13
C ASP A 94 -10.84 -1.67 -3.02
N ALA A 95 -10.39 -1.10 -1.91
CA ALA A 95 -8.97 -0.83 -1.68
C ALA A 95 -8.12 -2.11 -1.63
N TYR A 96 -8.69 -3.23 -1.17
CA TYR A 96 -7.94 -4.49 -1.05
C TYR A 96 -7.94 -5.33 -2.31
N ALA A 97 -8.82 -5.03 -3.28
CA ALA A 97 -8.82 -5.69 -4.58
C ALA A 97 -7.93 -4.96 -5.59
N HIS A 98 -7.57 -3.70 -5.34
CA HIS A 98 -6.85 -2.85 -6.30
C HIS A 98 -5.52 -2.40 -5.69
N TRP A 99 -4.49 -3.24 -5.89
CA TRP A 99 -3.13 -2.96 -5.40
C TRP A 99 -2.48 -1.84 -6.23
N LEU A 100 -1.44 -1.21 -5.66
CA LEU A 100 -0.68 -0.15 -6.32
C LEU A 100 0.57 -0.67 -7.02
N TYR A 101 1.40 -1.42 -6.31
CA TYR A 101 2.66 -1.93 -6.87
C TYR A 101 3.08 -3.21 -6.15
N LYS A 102 4.04 -3.91 -6.76
CA LYS A 102 4.67 -5.09 -6.15
C LYS A 102 6.13 -4.81 -5.88
N LEU A 103 6.64 -5.37 -4.80
CA LEU A 103 7.99 -5.16 -4.33
C LEU A 103 8.66 -6.50 -4.09
N LYS A 104 9.88 -6.66 -4.61
CA LYS A 104 10.73 -7.79 -4.26
C LYS A 104 11.56 -7.37 -3.06
N PRO A 105 11.31 -7.91 -1.86
CA PRO A 105 12.01 -7.44 -0.66
C PRO A 105 13.48 -7.80 -0.72
N ALA A 106 14.34 -6.88 -0.27
CA ALA A 106 15.78 -7.13 -0.17
C ALA A 106 16.06 -8.18 0.91
N ASN A 107 15.24 -8.20 1.96
CA ASN A 107 15.33 -9.17 3.05
C ASN A 107 13.92 -9.63 3.42
N ALA A 108 13.60 -10.89 3.13
CA ALA A 108 12.28 -11.44 3.42
C ALA A 108 11.88 -11.37 4.90
N ALA A 109 12.85 -11.36 5.81
CA ALA A 109 12.58 -11.26 7.24
C ALA A 109 11.99 -9.91 7.65
N ASP A 110 12.15 -8.86 6.84
CA ASP A 110 11.61 -7.54 7.16
C ASP A 110 10.08 -7.52 7.18
N VAL A 111 9.43 -8.44 6.49
CA VAL A 111 7.97 -8.55 6.49
C VAL A 111 7.44 -8.86 7.89
N GLY A 112 8.18 -9.62 8.68
CA GLY A 112 7.81 -9.94 10.06
C GLY A 112 7.81 -8.74 11.00
N LYS A 113 8.40 -7.63 10.60
CA LYS A 113 8.44 -6.39 11.40
C LYS A 113 7.21 -5.51 11.18
N LEU A 114 6.38 -5.83 10.20
CA LEU A 114 5.19 -5.07 9.87
C LEU A 114 4.05 -5.36 10.86
N LEU A 115 3.09 -4.46 10.90
CA LEU A 115 1.94 -4.61 11.80
C LEU A 115 1.01 -5.72 11.30
N ASP A 116 0.45 -6.50 12.22
CA ASP A 116 -0.67 -7.37 11.90
C ASP A 116 -1.99 -6.58 11.94
N ALA A 117 -3.08 -7.24 11.61
CA ALA A 117 -4.39 -6.58 11.58
C ALA A 117 -4.80 -6.00 12.94
N ALA A 118 -4.52 -6.71 14.02
CA ALA A 118 -4.87 -6.26 15.37
C ALA A 118 -4.08 -5.01 15.76
N ALA A 119 -2.79 -4.98 15.47
CA ALA A 119 -1.93 -3.83 15.75
C ALA A 119 -2.34 -2.62 14.91
N TYR A 120 -2.64 -2.85 13.62
CA TYR A 120 -3.09 -1.77 12.75
C TYR A 120 -4.45 -1.21 13.17
N ALA A 121 -5.38 -2.06 13.60
CA ALA A 121 -6.68 -1.60 14.10
C ALA A 121 -6.52 -0.61 15.26
N LYS A 122 -5.52 -0.82 16.11
CA LYS A 122 -5.20 0.14 17.16
C LYS A 122 -4.68 1.46 16.62
N VAL A 123 -3.89 1.44 15.57
CA VAL A 123 -3.37 2.65 14.92
C VAL A 123 -4.52 3.54 14.44
N ILE A 124 -5.56 2.94 13.87
CA ILE A 124 -6.72 3.69 13.35
C ILE A 124 -7.84 3.84 14.36
N GLY A 125 -7.62 3.42 15.60
CA GLY A 125 -8.59 3.63 16.70
C GLY A 125 -9.76 2.67 16.72
N GLU A 126 -9.65 1.49 16.11
CA GLU A 126 -10.71 0.49 16.05
C GLU A 126 -10.46 -0.75 16.93
N ALA A 127 -9.49 -0.69 17.78
CA ALA A 127 -9.16 -1.84 18.63
C ALA A 127 -10.18 -2.05 19.73
#